data_430b476c4d962a5e665550317bcd2e03
#
_entry.id   430b476c4d962a5e665550317bcd2e03
#
_cell.length_a   1.000
_cell.length_b   1.000
_cell.length_c   1.000
_cell.angle_alpha   90.00
_cell.angle_beta   90.00
_cell.angle_gamma   90.00
#
_symmetry.space_group_name_H-M   'P 1'
#
loop_
_entity.id
_entity.type
_entity.pdbx_description
1 polymer ?
#
loop_
_entity_poly.entity_id
_entity_poly.type
_entity_poly.pdbx_seq_one_letter_code
_entity_poly.pdbx_strand_id
1 'polypeptide(L)'
;MTGCYNLFIRNCKLFFKDKGMFFASLITPVILLVLYAAFLANVYRDSFISALPEGFPAAEKLIGGIVGGQLVSSLLAVSCITVSFCCNMTMVLDKVTGARRDLTVSPVKKSTLALSYYLATFASTLLVCLIAAGAGFIYLAKVGWYLSFADVMLLFADIVLLVLFGTALSSIVNRFLTTQGQVSACLLYTSPSP
;
A
#
# COMPACT_ATOMS: atom_id res chain seq x y z
N MET A 1 -8.26 11.40 -26.49
CA MET A 1 -8.21 10.30 -25.52
C MET A 1 -6.94 9.44 -25.63
N THR A 2 -6.35 9.28 -26.80
CA THR A 2 -5.11 8.52 -27.04
C THR A 2 -3.88 9.00 -26.25
N GLY A 3 -3.73 10.30 -26.01
CA GLY A 3 -2.58 10.84 -25.27
C GLY A 3 -2.54 10.47 -23.79
N CYS A 4 -3.68 10.44 -23.08
CA CYS A 4 -3.75 10.05 -21.67
C CYS A 4 -3.41 8.56 -21.50
N TYR A 5 -3.93 7.72 -22.38
CA TYR A 5 -3.69 6.27 -22.37
C TYR A 5 -2.21 5.93 -22.60
N ASN A 6 -1.58 6.57 -23.58
CA ASN A 6 -0.16 6.34 -23.86
C ASN A 6 0.74 6.80 -22.70
N LEU A 7 0.41 7.92 -22.05
CA LEU A 7 1.12 8.41 -20.87
C LEU A 7 0.90 7.48 -19.67
N PHE A 8 -0.31 6.98 -19.47
CA PHE A 8 -0.62 5.99 -18.44
C PHE A 8 0.23 4.72 -18.60
N ILE A 9 0.23 4.14 -19.82
CA ILE A 9 1.05 2.94 -20.10
C ILE A 9 2.54 3.22 -19.91
N ARG A 10 3.03 4.39 -20.35
CA ARG A 10 4.43 4.80 -20.13
C ARG A 10 4.77 4.79 -18.65
N ASN A 11 3.96 5.42 -17.82
CA ASN A 11 4.22 5.55 -16.38
C ASN A 11 4.14 4.20 -15.66
N CYS A 12 3.18 3.35 -16.02
CA CYS A 12 3.14 1.96 -15.52
C CYS A 12 4.39 1.17 -15.95
N LYS A 13 4.78 1.25 -17.22
CA LYS A 13 6.00 0.57 -17.70
C LYS A 13 7.25 1.07 -16.99
N LEU A 14 7.38 2.35 -16.71
CA LEU A 14 8.51 2.91 -15.98
C LEU A 14 8.59 2.30 -14.57
N PHE A 15 7.48 2.25 -13.83
CA PHE A 15 7.43 1.65 -12.51
C PHE A 15 7.83 0.17 -12.52
N PHE A 16 7.22 -0.64 -13.41
CA PHE A 16 7.51 -2.08 -13.47
C PHE A 16 8.88 -2.41 -14.07
N LYS A 17 9.45 -1.53 -14.92
CA LYS A 17 10.79 -1.69 -15.49
C LYS A 17 11.88 -1.37 -14.45
N ASP A 18 11.61 -0.47 -13.53
CA ASP A 18 12.51 -0.17 -12.42
C ASP A 18 12.36 -1.23 -11.33
N LYS A 19 13.20 -2.26 -11.45
CA LYS A 19 13.24 -3.37 -10.49
C LYS A 19 13.47 -2.89 -9.05
N GLY A 20 14.29 -1.82 -8.87
CA GLY A 20 14.57 -1.25 -7.56
C GLY A 20 13.33 -0.69 -6.90
N MET A 21 12.56 0.13 -7.61
CA MET A 21 11.31 0.71 -7.11
C MET A 21 10.24 -0.35 -6.85
N PHE A 22 10.10 -1.31 -7.76
CA PHE A 22 9.14 -2.40 -7.61
C PHE A 22 9.45 -3.27 -6.39
N PHE A 23 10.69 -3.74 -6.24
CA PHE A 23 11.08 -4.55 -5.08
C PHE A 23 11.01 -3.75 -3.78
N ALA A 24 11.43 -2.48 -3.77
CA ALA A 24 11.32 -1.63 -2.59
C ALA A 24 9.86 -1.48 -2.12
N SER A 25 8.91 -1.32 -3.06
CA SER A 25 7.48 -1.24 -2.72
C SER A 25 6.92 -2.56 -2.18
N LEU A 26 7.45 -3.70 -2.61
CA LEU A 26 7.00 -5.02 -2.18
C LEU A 26 7.66 -5.45 -0.84
N ILE A 27 8.91 -5.05 -0.61
CA ILE A 27 9.65 -5.39 0.61
C ILE A 27 8.94 -4.84 1.85
N THR A 28 8.41 -3.62 1.78
CA THR A 28 7.75 -2.98 2.94
C THR A 28 6.57 -3.79 3.49
N PRO A 29 5.55 -4.19 2.67
CA PRO A 29 4.47 -5.06 3.16
C PRO A 29 4.96 -6.40 3.70
N VAL A 30 5.99 -6.99 3.05
CA VAL A 30 6.52 -8.31 3.47
C VAL A 30 7.23 -8.20 4.83
N ILE A 31 8.07 -7.19 5.03
CA ILE A 31 8.74 -6.97 6.33
C ILE A 31 7.70 -6.72 7.42
N LEU A 32 6.70 -5.89 7.16
CA LEU A 32 5.62 -5.63 8.12
C LEU A 32 4.84 -6.91 8.46
N LEU A 33 4.56 -7.76 7.46
CA LEU A 33 3.87 -9.02 7.69
C LEU A 33 4.68 -9.96 8.59
N VAL A 34 5.99 -10.09 8.33
CA VAL A 34 6.88 -10.90 9.16
C VAL A 34 6.98 -10.35 10.58
N LEU A 35 7.16 -9.03 10.70
CA LEU A 35 7.25 -8.36 12.01
C LEU A 35 5.96 -8.53 12.82
N TYR A 36 4.81 -8.34 12.19
CA TYR A 36 3.52 -8.50 12.83
C TYR A 36 3.24 -9.95 13.22
N ALA A 37 3.54 -10.92 12.35
CA ALA A 37 3.37 -12.31 12.63
C ALA A 37 4.29 -12.81 13.76
N ALA A 38 5.53 -12.31 13.84
CA ALA A 38 6.51 -12.73 14.84
C ALA A 38 6.29 -12.05 16.20
N PHE A 39 5.97 -10.76 16.23
CA PHE A 39 5.91 -9.94 17.45
C PHE A 39 4.49 -9.62 17.89
N LEU A 40 3.70 -8.98 17.02
CA LEU A 40 2.40 -8.44 17.40
C LEU A 40 1.36 -9.53 17.65
N ALA A 41 1.45 -10.66 16.98
CA ALA A 41 0.50 -11.76 17.19
C ALA A 41 0.46 -12.21 18.66
N ASN A 42 1.62 -12.34 19.31
CA ASN A 42 1.71 -12.71 20.72
C ASN A 42 1.20 -11.59 21.64
N VAL A 43 1.58 -10.34 21.38
CA VAL A 43 1.13 -9.18 22.17
C VAL A 43 -0.39 -9.00 22.12
N TYR A 44 -0.99 -9.09 20.94
CA TYR A 44 -2.44 -9.00 20.80
C TYR A 44 -3.15 -10.20 21.45
N ARG A 45 -2.60 -11.42 21.32
CA ARG A 45 -3.14 -12.59 21.97
C ARG A 45 -3.16 -12.44 23.50
N ASP A 46 -2.05 -12.01 24.08
CA ASP A 46 -1.95 -11.81 25.54
C ASP A 46 -2.89 -10.68 26.01
N SER A 47 -3.01 -9.61 25.24
CA SER A 47 -3.95 -8.52 25.53
C SER A 47 -5.40 -8.97 25.48
N PHE A 48 -5.78 -9.80 24.51
CA PHE A 48 -7.12 -10.37 24.41
C PHE A 48 -7.43 -11.32 25.55
N ILE A 49 -6.48 -12.22 25.90
CA ILE A 49 -6.65 -13.16 27.02
C ILE A 49 -6.82 -12.40 28.34
N SER A 50 -6.04 -11.33 28.54
CA SER A 50 -6.13 -10.51 29.77
C SER A 50 -7.43 -9.72 29.88
N ALA A 51 -8.09 -9.41 28.76
CA ALA A 51 -9.35 -8.67 28.70
C ALA A 51 -10.60 -9.57 28.85
N LEU A 52 -10.44 -10.89 28.74
CA LEU A 52 -11.54 -11.84 28.88
C LEU A 52 -11.82 -12.13 30.37
N PRO A 53 -13.13 -12.18 30.81
CA PRO A 53 -13.47 -12.59 32.15
C PRO A 53 -13.04 -14.05 32.44
N GLU A 54 -12.56 -14.30 33.66
CA GLU A 54 -12.20 -15.63 34.11
C GLU A 54 -13.39 -16.61 33.95
N GLY A 55 -13.18 -17.67 33.17
CA GLY A 55 -14.20 -18.72 32.99
C GLY A 55 -14.86 -18.79 31.61
N PHE A 56 -14.51 -17.88 30.66
CA PHE A 56 -14.97 -18.04 29.28
C PHE A 56 -14.05 -19.04 28.54
N PRO A 57 -14.57 -20.19 28.08
CA PRO A 57 -13.82 -21.08 27.21
C PRO A 57 -13.73 -20.44 25.81
N ALA A 58 -12.92 -19.39 25.67
CA ALA A 58 -12.64 -18.83 24.37
C ALA A 58 -11.85 -19.86 23.57
N ALA A 59 -12.47 -20.43 22.55
CA ALA A 59 -11.79 -21.36 21.67
C ALA A 59 -10.54 -20.67 21.13
N GLU A 60 -9.36 -21.19 21.42
CA GLU A 60 -8.05 -20.62 20.99
C GLU A 60 -8.02 -20.24 19.51
N LYS A 61 -8.77 -21.00 18.70
CA LYS A 61 -8.96 -20.72 17.27
C LYS A 61 -9.69 -19.42 17.00
N LEU A 62 -10.70 -19.06 17.81
CA LEU A 62 -11.47 -17.82 17.64
C LEU A 62 -10.59 -16.59 17.94
N ILE A 63 -9.83 -16.65 19.02
CA ILE A 63 -8.86 -15.62 19.38
C ILE A 63 -7.82 -15.46 18.26
N GLY A 64 -7.27 -16.57 17.77
CA GLY A 64 -6.32 -16.56 16.65
C GLY A 64 -6.89 -15.91 15.38
N GLY A 65 -8.15 -16.20 15.04
CA GLY A 65 -8.83 -15.60 13.89
C GLY A 65 -9.04 -14.10 14.04
N ILE A 66 -9.50 -13.63 15.20
CA ILE A 66 -9.71 -12.19 15.48
C ILE A 66 -8.37 -11.43 15.45
N VAL A 67 -7.36 -11.97 16.14
CA VAL A 67 -6.01 -11.37 16.16
C VAL A 67 -5.41 -11.36 14.78
N GLY A 68 -5.52 -12.46 14.02
CA GLY A 68 -5.04 -12.53 12.64
C GLY A 68 -5.73 -11.53 11.71
N GLY A 69 -7.05 -11.40 11.84
CA GLY A 69 -7.83 -10.41 11.07
C GLY A 69 -7.40 -8.97 11.37
N GLN A 70 -7.25 -8.62 12.64
CA GLN A 70 -6.77 -7.30 13.08
C GLN A 70 -5.35 -7.00 12.55
N LEU A 71 -4.46 -7.98 12.60
CA LEU A 71 -3.09 -7.86 12.08
C LEU A 71 -3.07 -7.61 10.58
N VAL A 72 -3.84 -8.39 9.81
CA VAL A 72 -3.92 -8.23 8.34
C VAL A 72 -4.53 -6.90 7.96
N SER A 73 -5.58 -6.44 8.64
CA SER A 73 -6.21 -5.15 8.38
C SER A 73 -5.25 -3.99 8.64
N SER A 74 -4.57 -3.96 9.78
CA SER A 74 -3.60 -2.91 10.11
C SER A 74 -2.40 -2.91 9.16
N LEU A 75 -1.89 -4.09 8.79
CA LEU A 75 -0.83 -4.25 7.80
C LEU A 75 -1.24 -3.67 6.44
N LEU A 76 -2.43 -3.97 5.96
CA LEU A 76 -2.93 -3.47 4.68
C LEU A 76 -3.07 -1.95 4.71
N ALA A 77 -3.60 -1.38 5.78
CA ALA A 77 -3.77 0.06 5.92
C ALA A 77 -2.42 0.81 5.81
N VAL A 78 -1.41 0.39 6.57
CA VAL A 78 -0.07 0.99 6.52
C VAL A 78 0.58 0.75 5.16
N SER A 79 0.48 -0.47 4.61
CA SER A 79 1.06 -0.82 3.32
C SER A 79 0.47 -0.01 2.17
N CYS A 80 -0.85 0.20 2.12
CA CYS A 80 -1.50 0.97 1.06
C CYS A 80 -0.96 2.40 0.99
N ILE A 81 -0.76 3.06 2.13
CA ILE A 81 -0.22 4.42 2.18
C ILE A 81 1.26 4.41 1.75
N THR A 82 2.08 3.56 2.34
CA THR A 82 3.52 3.49 2.08
C THR A 82 3.81 3.16 0.61
N VAL A 83 3.13 2.15 0.07
CA VAL A 83 3.27 1.74 -1.33
C VAL A 83 2.81 2.85 -2.29
N SER A 84 1.75 3.61 -1.94
CA SER A 84 1.32 4.76 -2.74
C SER A 84 2.41 5.82 -2.89
N PHE A 85 3.13 6.10 -1.81
CA PHE A 85 4.27 7.02 -1.85
C PHE A 85 5.42 6.47 -2.70
N CYS A 86 5.76 5.19 -2.56
CA CYS A 86 6.78 4.53 -3.37
C CYS A 86 6.43 4.56 -4.87
N CYS A 87 5.21 4.19 -5.23
CA CYS A 87 4.76 4.19 -6.63
C CYS A 87 4.76 5.60 -7.23
N ASN A 88 4.39 6.61 -6.44
CA ASN A 88 4.35 8.00 -6.91
C ASN A 88 5.74 8.65 -7.03
N MET A 89 6.80 7.97 -6.58
CA MET A 89 8.20 8.42 -6.75
C MET A 89 8.58 8.59 -8.22
N THR A 90 7.95 7.86 -9.15
CA THR A 90 8.12 8.03 -10.59
C THR A 90 7.85 9.46 -11.03
N MET A 91 6.84 10.12 -10.45
CA MET A 91 6.54 11.52 -10.75
C MET A 91 7.68 12.47 -10.31
N VAL A 92 8.31 12.18 -9.17
CA VAL A 92 9.45 12.98 -8.67
C VAL A 92 10.70 12.70 -9.50
N LEU A 93 10.91 11.46 -9.90
CA LEU A 93 12.02 11.06 -10.78
C LEU A 93 11.94 11.78 -12.13
N ASP A 94 10.76 11.87 -12.75
CA ASP A 94 10.55 12.61 -13.98
C ASP A 94 10.79 14.13 -13.81
N LYS A 95 10.62 14.67 -12.59
CA LYS A 95 11.00 16.07 -12.30
C LYS A 95 12.52 16.25 -12.26
N VAL A 96 13.21 15.34 -11.56
CA VAL A 96 14.66 15.38 -11.34
C VAL A 96 15.42 15.16 -12.65
N THR A 97 14.97 14.21 -13.47
CA THR A 97 15.59 13.89 -14.77
C THR A 97 15.26 14.88 -15.88
N GLY A 98 14.35 15.83 -15.64
CA GLY A 98 13.91 16.79 -16.65
C GLY A 98 12.87 16.25 -17.63
N ALA A 99 12.56 14.95 -17.63
CA ALA A 99 11.57 14.33 -18.52
C ALA A 99 10.18 14.99 -18.41
N ARG A 100 9.84 15.51 -17.23
CA ARG A 100 8.61 16.28 -17.03
C ARG A 100 8.60 17.57 -17.85
N ARG A 101 9.74 18.21 -18.06
CA ARG A 101 9.84 19.45 -18.86
C ARG A 101 9.50 19.18 -20.32
N ASP A 102 10.01 18.07 -20.86
CA ASP A 102 9.74 17.65 -22.24
C ASP A 102 8.26 17.31 -22.43
N LEU A 103 7.64 16.69 -21.43
CA LEU A 103 6.20 16.39 -21.43
C LEU A 103 5.33 17.66 -21.34
N THR A 104 5.81 18.74 -20.71
CA THR A 104 5.07 20.00 -20.62
C THR A 104 5.16 20.85 -21.89
N VAL A 105 6.20 20.66 -22.70
CA VAL A 105 6.35 21.30 -24.04
C VAL A 105 5.48 20.59 -25.09
N SER A 106 5.12 19.34 -24.85
CA SER A 106 4.21 18.57 -25.69
C SER A 106 2.80 19.18 -25.69
N PRO A 107 2.00 19.03 -26.77
CA PRO A 107 0.64 19.60 -26.88
C PRO A 107 -0.39 18.93 -25.94
N VAL A 108 0.06 18.29 -24.88
CA VAL A 108 -0.79 17.61 -23.89
C VAL A 108 -1.19 18.60 -22.79
N LYS A 109 -2.48 18.63 -22.45
CA LYS A 109 -2.99 19.46 -21.35
C LYS A 109 -2.35 19.03 -20.01
N LYS A 110 -1.98 20.01 -19.17
CA LYS A 110 -1.38 19.76 -17.84
C LYS A 110 -2.26 18.88 -16.94
N SER A 111 -3.59 19.01 -17.05
CA SER A 111 -4.55 18.16 -16.34
C SER A 111 -4.49 16.69 -16.78
N THR A 112 -4.34 16.44 -18.09
CA THR A 112 -4.21 15.09 -18.64
C THR A 112 -2.90 14.43 -18.17
N LEU A 113 -1.83 15.20 -18.09
CA LEU A 113 -0.55 14.72 -17.55
C LEU A 113 -0.67 14.35 -16.06
N ALA A 114 -1.29 15.22 -15.25
CA ALA A 114 -1.50 14.95 -13.83
C ALA A 114 -2.39 13.70 -13.62
N LEU A 115 -3.46 13.59 -14.40
CA LEU A 115 -4.37 12.44 -14.34
C LEU A 115 -3.66 11.12 -14.73
N SER A 116 -2.79 11.16 -15.74
CA SER A 116 -2.05 9.96 -16.16
C SER A 116 -1.08 9.46 -15.08
N TYR A 117 -0.41 10.37 -14.35
CA TYR A 117 0.41 10.00 -13.19
C TYR A 117 -0.44 9.40 -12.07
N TYR A 118 -1.55 10.06 -11.74
CA TYR A 118 -2.46 9.58 -10.68
C TYR A 118 -3.00 8.17 -10.98
N LEU A 119 -3.50 7.95 -12.20
CA LEU A 119 -4.02 6.65 -12.61
C LEU A 119 -2.94 5.56 -12.62
N ALA A 120 -1.72 5.90 -13.08
CA ALA A 120 -0.62 4.94 -13.09
C ALA A 120 -0.18 4.57 -11.67
N THR A 121 -0.08 5.55 -10.77
CA THR A 121 0.22 5.31 -9.35
C THR A 121 -0.89 4.48 -8.71
N PHE A 122 -2.15 4.82 -8.95
CA PHE A 122 -3.29 4.06 -8.43
C PHE A 122 -3.25 2.59 -8.88
N ALA A 123 -3.08 2.33 -10.18
CA ALA A 123 -3.03 0.97 -10.71
C ALA A 123 -1.85 0.17 -10.17
N SER A 124 -0.65 0.79 -10.10
CA SER A 124 0.55 0.14 -9.56
C SER A 124 0.41 -0.16 -8.07
N THR A 125 -0.08 0.79 -7.28
CA THR A 125 -0.33 0.61 -5.84
C THR A 125 -1.38 -0.46 -5.59
N LEU A 126 -2.48 -0.44 -6.33
CA LEU A 126 -3.53 -1.45 -6.20
C LEU A 126 -2.99 -2.85 -6.44
N LEU A 127 -2.18 -3.03 -7.49
CA LEU A 127 -1.57 -4.33 -7.81
C LEU A 127 -0.66 -4.81 -6.67
N VAL A 128 0.22 -3.95 -6.15
CA VAL A 128 1.11 -4.32 -5.04
C VAL A 128 0.33 -4.62 -3.77
N CYS A 129 -0.72 -3.83 -3.46
CA CYS A 129 -1.57 -4.07 -2.29
C CYS A 129 -2.39 -5.36 -2.41
N LEU A 130 -2.82 -5.74 -3.62
CA LEU A 130 -3.47 -7.03 -3.86
C LEU A 130 -2.52 -8.21 -3.63
N ILE A 131 -1.26 -8.09 -4.03
CA ILE A 131 -0.23 -9.10 -3.73
C ILE A 131 -0.02 -9.21 -2.21
N ALA A 132 0.07 -8.08 -1.51
CA ALA A 132 0.21 -8.04 -0.06
C ALA A 132 -1.02 -8.64 0.66
N ALA A 133 -2.23 -8.34 0.17
CA ALA A 133 -3.48 -8.93 0.67
C ALA A 133 -3.49 -10.45 0.48
N GLY A 134 -3.06 -10.93 -0.69
CA GLY A 134 -2.92 -12.37 -0.97
C GLY A 134 -1.97 -13.07 0.03
N ALA A 135 -0.83 -12.44 0.33
CA ALA A 135 0.08 -12.95 1.37
C ALA A 135 -0.57 -12.95 2.76
N GLY A 136 -1.33 -11.91 3.10
CA GLY A 136 -2.13 -11.85 4.33
C GLY A 136 -3.19 -12.94 4.42
N PHE A 137 -3.88 -13.24 3.33
CA PHE A 137 -4.87 -14.33 3.29
C PHE A 137 -4.22 -15.71 3.46
N ILE A 138 -3.03 -15.94 2.88
CA ILE A 138 -2.27 -17.18 3.11
C ILE A 138 -1.90 -17.33 4.59
N TYR A 139 -1.52 -16.23 5.24
CA TYR A 139 -1.26 -16.21 6.68
C TYR A 139 -2.52 -16.55 7.49
N LEU A 140 -3.66 -15.92 7.19
CA LEU A 140 -4.94 -16.19 7.84
C LEU A 140 -5.39 -17.65 7.67
N ALA A 141 -5.19 -18.23 6.50
CA ALA A 141 -5.53 -19.62 6.22
C ALA A 141 -4.76 -20.63 7.12
N LYS A 142 -3.55 -20.24 7.56
CA LYS A 142 -2.74 -21.07 8.48
C LYS A 142 -3.11 -20.89 9.95
N VAL A 143 -3.50 -19.69 10.36
CA VAL A 143 -3.82 -19.36 11.75
C VAL A 143 -5.28 -19.70 12.10
N GLY A 144 -6.19 -19.53 11.15
CA GLY A 144 -7.61 -19.85 11.30
C GLY A 144 -8.45 -18.99 10.37
N TRP A 145 -9.12 -19.62 9.41
CA TRP A 145 -9.98 -18.93 8.45
C TRP A 145 -11.38 -18.74 9.03
N TYR A 146 -11.76 -17.49 9.28
CA TYR A 146 -13.09 -17.13 9.78
C TYR A 146 -13.81 -16.11 8.87
N LEU A 147 -13.18 -15.72 7.75
CA LEU A 147 -13.79 -14.74 6.85
C LEU A 147 -14.90 -15.36 6.00
N SER A 148 -16.08 -14.73 6.03
CA SER A 148 -17.14 -14.97 5.08
C SER A 148 -16.79 -14.35 3.72
N PHE A 149 -17.47 -14.80 2.66
CA PHE A 149 -17.31 -14.20 1.34
C PHE A 149 -17.63 -12.69 1.33
N ALA A 150 -18.63 -12.28 2.13
CA ALA A 150 -18.99 -10.87 2.31
C ALA A 150 -17.84 -10.05 2.93
N ASP A 151 -17.12 -10.62 3.93
CA ASP A 151 -16.01 -9.94 4.58
C ASP A 151 -14.83 -9.74 3.61
N VAL A 152 -14.57 -10.71 2.74
CA VAL A 152 -13.54 -10.59 1.70
C VAL A 152 -13.90 -9.48 0.70
N MET A 153 -15.18 -9.36 0.32
CA MET A 153 -15.65 -8.29 -0.57
C MET A 153 -15.53 -6.92 0.09
N LEU A 154 -15.88 -6.81 1.38
CA LEU A 154 -15.73 -5.56 2.15
C LEU A 154 -14.25 -5.18 2.27
N LEU A 155 -13.37 -6.14 2.56
CA LEU A 155 -11.94 -5.90 2.66
C LEU A 155 -11.35 -5.46 1.30
N PHE A 156 -11.83 -6.03 0.19
CA PHE A 156 -11.43 -5.57 -1.14
C PHE A 156 -11.88 -4.13 -1.41
N ALA A 157 -13.11 -3.78 -1.04
CA ALA A 157 -13.61 -2.40 -1.16
C ALA A 157 -12.79 -1.43 -0.28
N ASP A 158 -12.43 -1.84 0.93
CA ASP A 158 -11.57 -1.06 1.83
C ASP A 158 -10.18 -0.83 1.24
N ILE A 159 -9.54 -1.85 0.66
CA ILE A 159 -8.26 -1.71 -0.04
C ILE A 159 -8.37 -0.68 -1.17
N VAL A 160 -9.43 -0.73 -1.98
CA VAL A 160 -9.62 0.23 -3.08
C VAL A 160 -9.75 1.65 -2.55
N LEU A 161 -10.53 1.87 -1.49
CA LEU A 161 -10.70 3.17 -0.85
C LEU A 161 -9.39 3.69 -0.24
N LEU A 162 -8.66 2.84 0.47
CA LEU A 162 -7.34 3.17 1.05
C LEU A 162 -6.32 3.51 -0.03
N VAL A 163 -6.29 2.77 -1.13
CA VAL A 163 -5.40 3.07 -2.26
C VAL A 163 -5.78 4.38 -2.93
N LEU A 164 -7.08 4.68 -3.12
CA LEU A 164 -7.54 5.98 -3.63
C LEU A 164 -7.09 7.12 -2.73
N PHE A 165 -7.30 6.99 -1.43
CA PHE A 165 -6.88 7.98 -0.45
C PHE A 165 -5.35 8.14 -0.42
N GLY A 166 -4.61 7.05 -0.33
CA GLY A 166 -3.14 7.05 -0.30
C GLY A 166 -2.52 7.65 -1.56
N THR A 167 -3.07 7.34 -2.74
CA THR A 167 -2.59 7.92 -4.00
C THR A 167 -2.93 9.40 -4.13
N ALA A 168 -4.08 9.85 -3.63
CA ALA A 168 -4.44 11.26 -3.58
C ALA A 168 -3.48 12.02 -2.66
N LEU A 169 -3.27 11.52 -1.45
CA LEU A 169 -2.38 12.10 -0.45
C LEU A 169 -0.94 12.18 -0.97
N SER A 170 -0.40 11.06 -1.49
CA SER A 170 0.95 11.02 -2.04
C SER A 170 1.13 11.96 -3.24
N SER A 171 0.10 12.11 -4.08
CA SER A 171 0.13 13.02 -5.23
C SER A 171 0.18 14.50 -4.80
N ILE A 172 -0.54 14.85 -3.74
CA ILE A 172 -0.51 16.20 -3.16
C ILE A 172 0.87 16.49 -2.57
N VAL A 173 1.37 15.59 -1.72
CA VAL A 173 2.68 15.75 -1.06
C VAL A 173 3.81 15.81 -2.09
N ASN A 174 3.86 14.90 -3.05
CA ASN A 174 4.90 14.84 -4.07
C ASN A 174 4.87 16.03 -5.06
N ARG A 175 3.79 16.82 -5.07
CA ARG A 175 3.75 18.08 -5.79
C ARG A 175 4.76 19.08 -5.22
N PHE A 176 4.92 19.09 -3.91
CA PHE A 176 5.82 20.01 -3.19
C PHE A 176 7.25 19.48 -3.12
N LEU A 177 7.45 18.17 -3.27
CA LEU A 177 8.77 17.57 -3.19
C LEU A 177 9.50 17.69 -4.54
N THR A 178 10.77 18.07 -4.47
CA THR A 178 11.62 18.30 -5.64
C THR A 178 12.76 17.30 -5.78
N THR A 179 13.10 16.58 -4.70
CA THR A 179 14.20 15.61 -4.67
C THR A 179 13.75 14.25 -4.15
N GLN A 180 14.45 13.18 -4.60
CA GLN A 180 14.18 11.82 -4.11
C GLN A 180 14.45 11.69 -2.61
N GLY A 181 15.47 12.38 -2.09
CA GLY A 181 15.78 12.38 -0.66
C GLY A 181 14.65 12.92 0.20
N GLN A 182 13.96 13.97 -0.26
CA GLN A 182 12.78 14.51 0.43
C GLN A 182 11.63 13.51 0.47
N VAL A 183 11.40 12.76 -0.60
CA VAL A 183 10.35 11.71 -0.64
C VAL A 183 10.69 10.59 0.34
N SER A 184 11.94 10.14 0.35
CA SER A 184 12.40 9.09 1.28
C SER A 184 12.31 9.53 2.73
N ALA A 185 12.68 10.77 3.04
CA ALA A 185 12.54 11.34 4.38
C ALA A 185 11.05 11.40 4.79
N CYS A 186 10.17 11.89 3.92
CA CYS A 186 8.73 11.95 4.19
C CYS A 186 8.15 10.55 4.46
N LEU A 187 8.59 9.53 3.71
CA LEU A 187 8.20 8.13 3.91
C LEU A 187 8.65 7.60 5.29
N LEU A 188 9.88 7.93 5.70
CA LEU A 188 10.42 7.52 7.01
C LEU A 188 9.64 8.14 8.17
N TYR A 189 9.26 9.41 8.04
CA TYR A 189 8.47 10.11 9.07
C TYR A 189 6.99 9.71 9.07
N THR A 190 6.46 9.22 7.95
CA THR A 190 5.05 8.79 7.84
C THR A 190 4.88 7.33 8.26
N SER A 191 5.95 6.55 8.24
CA SER A 191 5.96 5.20 8.79
C SER A 191 5.89 5.29 10.32
N PRO A 192 4.90 4.66 10.98
CA PRO A 192 4.85 4.64 12.43
C PRO A 192 6.14 4.01 12.95
N SER A 193 6.92 4.81 13.65
CA SER A 193 8.07 4.32 14.42
C SER A 193 7.53 3.41 15.51
N PRO A 194 8.06 2.19 15.67
CA PRO A 194 7.68 1.33 16.77
C PRO A 194 8.02 1.97 18.12
#